data_89191fbafec6c96abf55766811b9995c
#
_entry.id   89191fbafec6c96abf55766811b9995c
#
_cell.length_a   1.000
_cell.length_b   1.000
_cell.length_c   1.000
_cell.angle_alpha   90.00
_cell.angle_beta   90.00
_cell.angle_gamma   90.00
#
_symmetry.space_group_name_H-M   'P 1'
#
loop_
_entity.id
_entity.type
_entity.pdbx_description
1 polymer ?
#
loop_
_entity_poly.entity_id
_entity_poly.type
_entity_poly.pdbx_seq_one_letter_code
_entity_poly.pdbx_strand_id
1 'polypeptide(L)'
;MQKDRSQLILSERNLYKAFMVLAFPVFGVNLLMSMNDLLDTYFIGQMPHSVAAQAGMSISWPLINILMSFNIGLAIAGVAIISQLLGAGNKKAAQRYSGMLVSFSVIIGIVVNVILFFITPTIIGWMGATGGVYDSAVVYIQTRSFEMVFTFIFVSFQSIRQARGDTVTPVMLSAMGIVVNFCLNVLFIRVLGMGVFGAALATVISQVVKVPFCIYLLFFQKSEFKLTWDKLKIDLSGIWQLTKVAIPSAASQAFSSFGFLFLQVFILAYGERVSAAFSLGNKVSNLLLMPVMALGSVLATFVGQNIGNGNKERAIESYRVCRNLGLIISVIGSLLIFPFREGALSLLTNDSQTLAIGMEYMICVLALQPMMAMFQSYLSLFNGAGKTGYSFVMSTVRLWGLRLPFIMICQHFTDFGRVAIWWAMIFSNLVIVFIGMWFYKKMDFSAGIASREQKEIQIVEAVS
;
A
#
# COMPACT_ATOMS: atom_id res chain seq x y z
N MET A 1 -12.12 22.51 16.71
CA MET A 1 -13.19 21.54 17.01
C MET A 1 -12.91 20.22 16.30
N GLN A 2 -12.05 19.37 16.85
CA GLN A 2 -11.97 17.96 16.45
C GLN A 2 -13.09 17.24 17.20
N LYS A 3 -14.30 17.18 16.62
CA LYS A 3 -15.28 16.17 17.01
C LYS A 3 -14.56 14.83 16.91
N ASP A 4 -14.58 14.09 17.99
CA ASP A 4 -13.90 12.81 18.10
C ASP A 4 -14.36 11.92 16.92
N ARG A 5 -13.52 11.77 15.90
CA ARG A 5 -13.89 11.02 14.68
C ARG A 5 -14.07 9.53 14.95
N SER A 6 -13.68 9.07 16.14
CA SER A 6 -14.01 7.73 16.63
C SER A 6 -15.53 7.56 16.77
N GLN A 7 -16.26 8.64 17.08
CA GLN A 7 -17.73 8.60 17.12
C GLN A 7 -18.34 8.33 15.73
N LEU A 8 -17.71 8.80 14.63
CA LEU A 8 -18.16 8.46 13.28
C LEU A 8 -18.07 6.97 13.01
N ILE A 9 -17.06 6.31 13.58
CA ILE A 9 -16.81 4.88 13.36
C ILE A 9 -17.75 4.02 14.21
N LEU A 10 -17.94 4.37 15.48
CA LEU A 10 -18.66 3.54 16.44
C LEU A 10 -20.18 3.85 16.50
N SER A 11 -20.59 5.12 16.28
CA SER A 11 -21.97 5.56 16.56
C SER A 11 -22.71 6.22 15.39
N GLU A 12 -22.01 6.58 14.27
CA GLU A 12 -22.70 7.22 13.14
C GLU A 12 -23.71 6.24 12.50
N ARG A 13 -24.97 6.69 12.40
CA ARG A 13 -26.06 5.87 11.84
C ARG A 13 -25.90 5.64 10.34
N ASN A 14 -25.37 6.61 9.61
CA ASN A 14 -25.16 6.51 8.17
C ASN A 14 -23.71 6.15 7.84
N LEU A 15 -23.44 4.85 7.73
CA LEU A 15 -22.11 4.33 7.40
C LEU A 15 -21.61 4.78 6.01
N TYR A 16 -22.49 4.92 5.02
CA TYR A 16 -22.09 5.41 3.68
C TYR A 16 -21.46 6.80 3.76
N LYS A 17 -22.10 7.70 4.51
CA LYS A 17 -21.58 9.05 4.76
C LYS A 17 -20.25 9.01 5.51
N ALA A 18 -20.16 8.19 6.57
CA ALA A 18 -18.93 8.05 7.36
C ALA A 18 -17.76 7.55 6.51
N PHE A 19 -17.99 6.54 5.66
CA PHE A 19 -16.96 6.03 4.73
C PHE A 19 -16.51 7.11 3.74
N MET A 20 -17.42 7.82 3.11
CA MET A 20 -17.07 8.85 2.13
C MET A 20 -16.27 10.00 2.76
N VAL A 21 -16.68 10.47 3.95
CA VAL A 21 -15.97 11.55 4.68
C VAL A 21 -14.53 11.16 5.04
N LEU A 22 -14.30 9.89 5.42
CA LEU A 22 -12.98 9.43 5.82
C LEU A 22 -12.12 8.95 4.63
N ALA A 23 -12.73 8.42 3.56
CA ALA A 23 -12.01 7.92 2.39
C ALA A 23 -11.62 9.02 1.40
N PHE A 24 -12.41 10.09 1.29
CA PHE A 24 -12.15 11.16 0.33
C PHE A 24 -10.78 11.82 0.50
N PRO A 25 -10.33 12.19 1.71
CA PRO A 25 -8.97 12.70 1.90
C PRO A 25 -7.88 11.69 1.48
N VAL A 26 -8.07 10.41 1.81
CA VAL A 26 -7.11 9.34 1.45
C VAL A 26 -7.04 9.16 -0.07
N PHE A 27 -8.17 9.21 -0.75
CA PHE A 27 -8.20 9.20 -2.22
C PHE A 27 -7.44 10.38 -2.81
N GLY A 28 -7.67 11.59 -2.27
CA GLY A 28 -6.97 12.79 -2.72
C GLY A 28 -5.44 12.68 -2.60
N VAL A 29 -4.93 12.12 -1.49
CA VAL A 29 -3.48 11.90 -1.36
C VAL A 29 -2.95 10.82 -2.27
N ASN A 30 -3.68 9.73 -2.49
CA ASN A 30 -3.26 8.70 -3.45
C ASN A 30 -3.13 9.29 -4.86
N LEU A 31 -4.04 10.16 -5.26
CA LEU A 31 -3.98 10.87 -6.52
C LEU A 31 -2.75 11.80 -6.60
N LEU A 32 -2.50 12.58 -5.55
CA LEU A 32 -1.33 13.46 -5.45
C LEU A 32 -0.02 12.66 -5.50
N MET A 33 0.06 11.50 -4.83
CA MET A 33 1.23 10.61 -4.90
C MET A 33 1.49 10.10 -6.32
N SER A 34 0.45 9.69 -7.05
CA SER A 34 0.61 9.31 -8.46
C SER A 34 1.06 10.45 -9.35
N MET A 35 0.58 11.66 -9.09
CA MET A 35 1.06 12.84 -9.81
C MET A 35 2.53 13.14 -9.49
N ASN A 36 2.95 12.95 -8.24
CA ASN A 36 4.35 13.13 -7.83
C ASN A 36 5.27 12.15 -8.56
N ASP A 37 4.89 10.86 -8.67
CA ASP A 37 5.67 9.85 -9.41
C ASP A 37 5.83 10.23 -10.90
N LEU A 38 4.78 10.81 -11.50
CA LEU A 38 4.84 11.31 -12.87
C LEU A 38 5.77 12.53 -12.99
N LEU A 39 5.74 13.45 -12.03
CA LEU A 39 6.62 14.63 -11.99
C LEU A 39 8.08 14.21 -11.80
N ASP A 40 8.38 13.28 -10.90
CA ASP A 40 9.74 12.76 -10.71
C ASP A 40 10.27 12.15 -12.01
N THR A 41 9.46 11.33 -12.70
CA THR A 41 9.81 10.77 -14.01
C THR A 41 10.05 11.85 -15.06
N TYR A 42 9.22 12.89 -15.08
CA TYR A 42 9.38 14.02 -15.99
C TYR A 42 10.69 14.78 -15.74
N PHE A 43 10.99 15.13 -14.49
CA PHE A 43 12.24 15.84 -14.16
C PHE A 43 13.48 15.05 -14.55
N ILE A 44 13.49 13.74 -14.30
CA ILE A 44 14.60 12.88 -14.66
C ILE A 44 14.74 12.74 -16.17
N GLY A 45 13.61 12.72 -16.89
CA GLY A 45 13.59 12.70 -18.35
C GLY A 45 14.20 13.94 -19.01
N GLN A 46 14.26 15.06 -18.30
CA GLN A 46 14.85 16.31 -18.77
C GLN A 46 16.36 16.45 -18.46
N MET A 47 16.97 15.47 -17.78
CA MET A 47 18.41 15.52 -17.42
C MET A 47 19.32 15.20 -18.60
N PRO A 48 20.55 15.75 -18.62
CA PRO A 48 21.63 15.20 -19.44
C PRO A 48 21.84 13.72 -19.10
N HIS A 49 22.03 12.86 -20.11
CA HIS A 49 22.09 11.40 -19.94
C HIS A 49 20.83 10.76 -19.33
N SER A 50 19.66 11.34 -19.62
CA SER A 50 18.37 10.89 -19.10
C SER A 50 18.09 9.38 -19.31
N VAL A 51 18.59 8.78 -20.38
CA VAL A 51 18.41 7.36 -20.68
C VAL A 51 19.05 6.48 -19.60
N ALA A 52 20.31 6.76 -19.22
CA ALA A 52 21.00 6.00 -18.17
C ALA A 52 20.36 6.24 -16.80
N ALA A 53 19.96 7.48 -16.51
CA ALA A 53 19.26 7.85 -15.28
C ALA A 53 17.90 7.15 -15.15
N GLN A 54 17.08 7.15 -16.21
CA GLN A 54 15.79 6.46 -16.23
C GLN A 54 15.94 4.94 -16.13
N ALA A 55 16.92 4.37 -16.82
CA ALA A 55 17.24 2.94 -16.73
C ALA A 55 17.66 2.55 -15.31
N GLY A 56 18.55 3.34 -14.67
CA GLY A 56 18.98 3.15 -13.30
C GLY A 56 17.81 3.20 -12.30
N MET A 57 16.89 4.16 -12.45
CA MET A 57 15.68 4.21 -11.63
C MET A 57 14.75 3.01 -11.86
N SER A 58 14.56 2.60 -13.11
CA SER A 58 13.68 1.47 -13.43
C SER A 58 14.17 0.17 -12.79
N ILE A 59 15.50 -0.04 -12.76
CA ILE A 59 16.15 -1.17 -12.07
C ILE A 59 15.98 -1.03 -10.53
N SER A 60 16.02 0.19 -10.00
CA SER A 60 15.93 0.47 -8.57
C SER A 60 14.53 0.25 -7.99
N TRP A 61 13.49 0.50 -8.78
CA TRP A 61 12.09 0.51 -8.34
C TRP A 61 11.62 -0.82 -7.72
N PRO A 62 11.86 -2.01 -8.30
CA PRO A 62 11.48 -3.29 -7.70
C PRO A 62 12.12 -3.52 -6.33
N LEU A 63 13.40 -3.18 -6.18
CA LEU A 63 14.12 -3.34 -4.93
C LEU A 63 13.53 -2.47 -3.82
N ILE A 64 13.27 -1.21 -4.11
CA ILE A 64 12.63 -0.28 -3.17
C ILE A 64 11.25 -0.80 -2.77
N ASN A 65 10.43 -1.30 -3.70
CA ASN A 65 9.10 -1.83 -3.41
C ASN A 65 9.11 -3.06 -2.50
N ILE A 66 10.08 -3.97 -2.67
CA ILE A 66 10.22 -5.12 -1.78
C ILE A 66 10.47 -4.68 -0.34
N LEU A 67 11.31 -3.67 -0.15
CA LEU A 67 11.62 -3.15 1.18
C LEU A 67 10.46 -2.33 1.77
N MET A 68 9.74 -1.60 0.94
CA MET A 68 8.50 -0.93 1.35
C MET A 68 7.40 -1.92 1.78
N SER A 69 7.48 -3.19 1.38
CA SER A 69 6.55 -4.23 1.85
C SER A 69 6.58 -4.40 3.38
N PHE A 70 7.75 -4.28 4.01
CA PHE A 70 7.86 -4.32 5.47
C PHE A 70 7.17 -3.13 6.13
N ASN A 71 7.29 -1.95 5.53
CA ASN A 71 6.63 -0.75 5.98
C ASN A 71 5.10 -0.88 5.92
N ILE A 72 4.58 -1.41 4.81
CA ILE A 72 3.14 -1.70 4.64
C ILE A 72 2.68 -2.74 5.67
N GLY A 73 3.47 -3.78 5.93
CA GLY A 73 3.16 -4.78 6.94
C GLY A 73 3.02 -4.18 8.34
N LEU A 74 3.94 -3.32 8.75
CA LEU A 74 3.88 -2.59 10.02
C LEU A 74 2.70 -1.62 10.09
N ALA A 75 2.39 -0.94 8.98
CA ALA A 75 1.22 -0.08 8.89
C ALA A 75 -0.08 -0.84 9.18
N ILE A 76 -0.26 -1.99 8.53
CA ILE A 76 -1.44 -2.84 8.71
C ILE A 76 -1.52 -3.36 10.13
N ALA A 77 -0.40 -3.81 10.71
CA ALA A 77 -0.35 -4.28 12.10
C ALA A 77 -0.70 -3.15 13.08
N GLY A 78 -0.14 -1.96 12.87
CA GLY A 78 -0.45 -0.77 13.68
C GLY A 78 -1.93 -0.42 13.64
N VAL A 79 -2.52 -0.31 12.45
CA VAL A 79 -3.96 -0.01 12.30
C VAL A 79 -4.80 -1.10 12.95
N ALA A 80 -4.53 -2.38 12.70
CA ALA A 80 -5.32 -3.49 13.22
C ALA A 80 -5.32 -3.55 14.75
N ILE A 81 -4.12 -3.50 15.37
CA ILE A 81 -3.98 -3.65 16.82
C ILE A 81 -4.49 -2.41 17.55
N ILE A 82 -4.06 -1.22 17.12
CA ILE A 82 -4.42 0.03 17.81
C ILE A 82 -5.92 0.31 17.68
N SER A 83 -6.53 0.05 16.49
CA SER A 83 -7.97 0.25 16.32
C SER A 83 -8.80 -0.69 17.19
N GLN A 84 -8.40 -1.97 17.33
CA GLN A 84 -9.10 -2.92 18.20
C GLN A 84 -8.99 -2.50 19.69
N LEU A 85 -7.82 -2.07 20.14
CA LEU A 85 -7.64 -1.61 21.51
C LEU A 85 -8.42 -0.33 21.82
N LEU A 86 -8.49 0.59 20.85
CA LEU A 86 -9.32 1.79 20.96
C LEU A 86 -10.82 1.46 20.99
N GLY A 87 -11.24 0.52 20.14
CA GLY A 87 -12.63 0.02 20.14
C GLY A 87 -13.01 -0.63 21.46
N ALA A 88 -12.10 -1.37 22.09
CA ALA A 88 -12.28 -1.97 23.42
C ALA A 88 -12.22 -0.95 24.58
N GLY A 89 -12.03 0.35 24.29
CA GLY A 89 -11.88 1.38 25.31
C GLY A 89 -10.54 1.38 26.06
N ASN A 90 -9.62 0.48 25.73
CA ASN A 90 -8.32 0.34 26.39
C ASN A 90 -7.29 1.33 25.84
N LYS A 91 -7.49 2.63 26.19
CA LYS A 91 -6.60 3.72 25.74
C LYS A 91 -5.15 3.53 26.18
N LYS A 92 -4.92 2.95 27.40
CA LYS A 92 -3.56 2.73 27.93
C LYS A 92 -2.78 1.71 27.09
N ALA A 93 -3.40 0.57 26.76
CA ALA A 93 -2.79 -0.42 25.89
C ALA A 93 -2.58 0.13 24.47
N ALA A 94 -3.56 0.85 23.92
CA ALA A 94 -3.42 1.49 22.62
C ALA A 94 -2.23 2.48 22.57
N GLN A 95 -2.00 3.28 23.63
CA GLN A 95 -0.83 4.16 23.73
C GLN A 95 0.48 3.35 23.83
N ARG A 96 0.51 2.25 24.60
CA ARG A 96 1.67 1.37 24.72
C ARG A 96 2.05 0.78 23.35
N TYR A 97 1.08 0.18 22.63
CA TYR A 97 1.32 -0.37 21.28
C TYR A 97 1.69 0.71 20.26
N SER A 98 1.14 1.91 20.37
CA SER A 98 1.52 3.04 19.51
C SER A 98 2.98 3.44 19.74
N GLY A 99 3.43 3.53 20.99
CA GLY A 99 4.83 3.83 21.31
C GLY A 99 5.77 2.72 20.82
N MET A 100 5.43 1.46 21.08
CA MET A 100 6.20 0.31 20.57
C MET A 100 6.27 0.28 19.04
N LEU A 101 5.17 0.59 18.34
CA LEU A 101 5.14 0.66 16.88
C LEU A 101 6.14 1.70 16.36
N VAL A 102 6.19 2.89 16.98
CA VAL A 102 7.14 3.94 16.60
C VAL A 102 8.57 3.48 16.82
N SER A 103 8.90 2.95 18.02
CA SER A 103 10.26 2.49 18.34
C SER A 103 10.71 1.34 17.44
N PHE A 104 9.84 0.36 17.22
CA PHE A 104 10.12 -0.79 16.36
C PHE A 104 10.31 -0.36 14.89
N SER A 105 9.52 0.58 14.42
CA SER A 105 9.64 1.15 13.07
C SER A 105 10.96 1.89 12.88
N VAL A 106 11.41 2.66 13.89
CA VAL A 106 12.73 3.33 13.84
C VAL A 106 13.85 2.30 13.72
N ILE A 107 13.82 1.24 14.54
CA ILE A 107 14.84 0.19 14.50
C ILE A 107 14.86 -0.52 13.16
N ILE A 108 13.69 -0.95 12.65
CA ILE A 108 13.60 -1.59 11.33
C ILE A 108 14.05 -0.62 10.22
N GLY A 109 13.64 0.64 10.29
CA GLY A 109 14.06 1.66 9.33
C GLY A 109 15.58 1.82 9.29
N ILE A 110 16.26 1.83 10.44
CA ILE A 110 17.73 1.88 10.52
C ILE A 110 18.34 0.60 9.94
N VAL A 111 17.85 -0.57 10.34
CA VAL A 111 18.34 -1.86 9.83
C VAL A 111 18.21 -1.95 8.31
N VAL A 112 17.04 -1.59 7.78
CA VAL A 112 16.78 -1.57 6.33
C VAL A 112 17.68 -0.57 5.61
N ASN A 113 17.89 0.64 6.18
CA ASN A 113 18.81 1.63 5.64
C ASN A 113 20.24 1.07 5.54
N VAL A 114 20.78 0.52 6.63
CA VAL A 114 22.14 -0.04 6.67
C VAL A 114 22.28 -1.19 5.67
N ILE A 115 21.34 -2.13 5.65
CA ILE A 115 21.36 -3.26 4.71
C ILE A 115 21.34 -2.74 3.27
N LEU A 116 20.42 -1.82 2.92
CA LEU A 116 20.34 -1.24 1.58
C LEU A 116 21.62 -0.56 1.16
N PHE A 117 22.16 0.30 2.02
CA PHE A 117 23.34 1.08 1.70
C PHE A 117 24.54 0.18 1.30
N PHE A 118 24.79 -0.89 2.06
CA PHE A 118 25.92 -1.79 1.82
C PHE A 118 25.65 -2.85 0.74
N ILE A 119 24.43 -3.34 0.60
CA ILE A 119 24.09 -4.43 -0.32
C ILE A 119 23.82 -3.91 -1.75
N THR A 120 23.43 -2.64 -1.92
CA THR A 120 23.04 -2.07 -3.21
C THR A 120 24.07 -2.31 -4.33
N PRO A 121 25.39 -2.02 -4.16
CA PRO A 121 26.35 -2.23 -5.23
C PRO A 121 26.37 -3.68 -5.72
N THR A 122 26.30 -4.64 -4.79
CA THR A 122 26.30 -6.06 -5.10
C THR A 122 25.04 -6.49 -5.86
N ILE A 123 23.87 -6.06 -5.41
CA ILE A 123 22.58 -6.43 -6.06
C ILE A 123 22.52 -5.83 -7.47
N ILE A 124 22.88 -4.56 -7.63
CA ILE A 124 22.83 -3.90 -8.94
C ILE A 124 23.84 -4.54 -9.92
N GLY A 125 25.00 -4.95 -9.43
CA GLY A 125 25.96 -5.75 -10.22
C GLY A 125 25.39 -7.10 -10.66
N TRP A 126 24.72 -7.83 -9.76
CA TRP A 126 24.06 -9.12 -10.09
C TRP A 126 22.91 -8.96 -11.08
N MET A 127 22.22 -7.80 -11.08
CA MET A 127 21.19 -7.50 -12.06
C MET A 127 21.75 -7.19 -13.46
N GLY A 128 23.08 -7.19 -13.63
CA GLY A 128 23.75 -6.98 -14.91
C GLY A 128 23.85 -5.52 -15.35
N ALA A 129 23.60 -4.56 -14.46
CA ALA A 129 23.78 -3.16 -14.77
C ALA A 129 25.28 -2.82 -14.90
N THR A 130 25.64 -2.02 -15.92
CA THR A 130 27.02 -1.61 -16.19
C THR A 130 27.09 -0.12 -16.53
N GLY A 131 28.27 0.49 -16.37
CA GLY A 131 28.53 1.89 -16.74
C GLY A 131 27.59 2.88 -16.06
N GLY A 132 27.13 3.88 -16.78
CA GLY A 132 26.29 4.95 -16.24
C GLY A 132 24.95 4.51 -15.65
N VAL A 133 24.41 3.36 -16.08
CA VAL A 133 23.20 2.76 -15.50
C VAL A 133 23.49 2.22 -14.09
N TYR A 134 24.62 1.53 -13.92
CA TYR A 134 25.07 1.04 -12.62
C TYR A 134 25.30 2.19 -11.65
N ASP A 135 26.08 3.19 -12.06
CA ASP A 135 26.41 4.36 -11.22
C ASP A 135 25.14 5.10 -10.79
N SER A 136 24.23 5.36 -11.74
CA SER A 136 22.97 6.02 -11.48
C SER A 136 22.09 5.23 -10.50
N ALA A 137 21.98 3.91 -10.67
CA ALA A 137 21.20 3.05 -9.81
C ALA A 137 21.78 2.97 -8.38
N VAL A 138 23.09 2.81 -8.25
CA VAL A 138 23.77 2.74 -6.96
C VAL A 138 23.61 4.06 -6.20
N VAL A 139 23.92 5.20 -6.82
CA VAL A 139 23.79 6.52 -6.22
C VAL A 139 22.34 6.78 -5.79
N TYR A 140 21.38 6.46 -6.65
CA TYR A 140 19.97 6.65 -6.37
C TYR A 140 19.50 5.84 -5.16
N ILE A 141 19.77 4.52 -5.12
CA ILE A 141 19.32 3.66 -4.03
C ILE A 141 20.05 3.96 -2.73
N GLN A 142 21.37 4.14 -2.76
CA GLN A 142 22.15 4.47 -1.57
C GLN A 142 21.69 5.80 -0.95
N THR A 143 21.41 6.82 -1.76
CA THR A 143 20.85 8.08 -1.26
C THR A 143 19.45 7.86 -0.69
N ARG A 144 18.58 7.15 -1.40
CA ARG A 144 17.22 6.86 -0.95
C ARG A 144 17.15 5.92 0.25
N SER A 145 18.19 5.14 0.54
CA SER A 145 18.20 4.29 1.73
C SER A 145 18.01 5.10 3.02
N PHE A 146 18.52 6.34 3.06
CA PHE A 146 18.35 7.23 4.22
C PHE A 146 16.88 7.64 4.43
N GLU A 147 16.05 7.67 3.40
CA GLU A 147 14.62 7.97 3.56
C GLU A 147 13.88 6.90 4.37
N MET A 148 14.39 5.66 4.40
CA MET A 148 13.71 4.52 5.04
C MET A 148 13.34 4.83 6.50
N VAL A 149 14.29 5.34 7.27
CA VAL A 149 14.05 5.66 8.69
C VAL A 149 12.88 6.64 8.85
N PHE A 150 12.88 7.71 8.06
CA PHE A 150 11.86 8.76 8.12
C PHE A 150 10.50 8.28 7.60
N THR A 151 10.51 7.47 6.57
CA THR A 151 9.30 6.85 6.00
C THR A 151 8.65 5.88 7.00
N PHE A 152 9.43 5.07 7.70
CA PHE A 152 8.92 4.16 8.74
C PHE A 152 8.33 4.93 9.93
N ILE A 153 8.93 6.05 10.34
CA ILE A 153 8.37 6.95 11.37
C ILE A 153 7.04 7.54 10.88
N PHE A 154 7.00 8.05 9.64
CA PHE A 154 5.80 8.66 9.08
C PHE A 154 4.66 7.66 8.98
N VAL A 155 4.92 6.43 8.52
CA VAL A 155 3.90 5.38 8.39
C VAL A 155 3.38 4.92 9.75
N SER A 156 4.23 4.86 10.79
CA SER A 156 3.78 4.60 12.16
C SER A 156 2.85 5.70 12.65
N PHE A 157 3.22 6.96 12.43
CA PHE A 157 2.36 8.11 12.73
C PHE A 157 1.00 8.01 11.99
N GLN A 158 1.04 7.72 10.68
CA GLN A 158 -0.15 7.54 9.85
C GLN A 158 -1.05 6.44 10.40
N SER A 159 -0.48 5.28 10.74
CA SER A 159 -1.23 4.14 11.30
C SER A 159 -1.92 4.46 12.61
N ILE A 160 -1.23 5.17 13.52
CA ILE A 160 -1.78 5.62 14.80
C ILE A 160 -2.95 6.59 14.58
N ARG A 161 -2.78 7.57 13.68
CA ARG A 161 -3.84 8.53 13.35
C ARG A 161 -5.04 7.87 12.66
N GLN A 162 -4.77 7.01 11.70
CA GLN A 162 -5.79 6.25 10.97
C GLN A 162 -6.59 5.34 11.91
N ALA A 163 -5.92 4.62 12.84
CA ALA A 163 -6.60 3.79 13.83
C ALA A 163 -7.57 4.58 14.72
N ARG A 164 -7.35 5.88 14.90
CA ARG A 164 -8.23 6.83 15.60
C ARG A 164 -9.32 7.46 14.70
N GLY A 165 -9.37 7.11 13.41
CA GLY A 165 -10.26 7.72 12.44
C GLY A 165 -9.77 9.09 11.89
N ASP A 166 -8.57 9.54 12.25
CA ASP A 166 -7.98 10.76 11.69
C ASP A 166 -7.23 10.44 10.40
N THR A 167 -7.91 10.54 9.28
CA THR A 167 -7.33 10.37 7.94
C THR A 167 -6.81 11.68 7.34
N VAL A 168 -7.25 12.84 7.84
CA VAL A 168 -6.92 14.14 7.25
C VAL A 168 -5.52 14.60 7.63
N THR A 169 -5.13 14.46 8.89
CA THR A 169 -3.81 14.93 9.35
C THR A 169 -2.65 14.25 8.60
N PRO A 170 -2.61 12.91 8.45
CA PRO A 170 -1.59 12.25 7.62
C PRO A 170 -1.61 12.70 6.16
N VAL A 171 -2.81 12.91 5.59
CA VAL A 171 -3.00 13.38 4.23
C VAL A 171 -2.39 14.77 4.02
N MET A 172 -2.64 15.70 4.96
CA MET A 172 -2.06 17.06 4.89
C MET A 172 -0.52 17.02 4.95
N LEU A 173 0.05 16.18 5.82
CA LEU A 173 1.51 16.03 5.89
C LEU A 173 2.08 15.35 4.63
N SER A 174 1.37 14.40 4.03
CA SER A 174 1.76 13.82 2.75
C SER A 174 1.75 14.86 1.64
N ALA A 175 0.68 15.66 1.53
CA ALA A 175 0.58 16.75 0.55
C ALA A 175 1.71 17.79 0.73
N MET A 176 2.01 18.18 1.98
CA MET A 176 3.15 19.04 2.28
C MET A 176 4.47 18.41 1.78
N GLY A 177 4.69 17.13 2.06
CA GLY A 177 5.89 16.41 1.59
C GLY A 177 6.01 16.41 0.05
N ILE A 178 4.90 16.23 -0.67
CA ILE A 178 4.86 16.27 -2.14
C ILE A 178 5.24 17.66 -2.67
N VAL A 179 4.69 18.73 -2.07
CA VAL A 179 5.04 20.11 -2.45
C VAL A 179 6.52 20.40 -2.20
N VAL A 180 7.05 19.98 -1.05
CA VAL A 180 8.48 20.14 -0.72
C VAL A 180 9.33 19.35 -1.72
N ASN A 181 8.98 18.11 -2.03
CA ASN A 181 9.69 17.28 -3.02
C ASN A 181 9.72 17.96 -4.39
N PHE A 182 8.58 18.46 -4.87
CA PHE A 182 8.50 19.19 -6.13
C PHE A 182 9.43 20.39 -6.17
N CYS A 183 9.38 21.26 -5.14
CA CYS A 183 10.24 22.44 -5.05
C CYS A 183 11.73 22.06 -5.03
N LEU A 184 12.08 21.00 -4.30
CA LEU A 184 13.45 20.52 -4.21
C LEU A 184 13.92 19.86 -5.51
N ASN A 185 13.05 19.15 -6.24
CA ASN A 185 13.38 18.61 -7.56
C ASN A 185 13.71 19.74 -8.55
N VAL A 186 12.93 20.84 -8.56
CA VAL A 186 13.24 22.01 -9.37
C VAL A 186 14.60 22.60 -8.97
N LEU A 187 14.85 22.77 -7.68
CA LEU A 187 16.09 23.35 -7.17
C LEU A 187 17.30 22.45 -7.48
N PHE A 188 17.27 21.17 -7.11
CA PHE A 188 18.43 20.29 -7.20
C PHE A 188 18.69 19.81 -8.62
N ILE A 189 17.66 19.58 -9.42
CA ILE A 189 17.81 19.05 -10.77
C ILE A 189 18.04 20.20 -11.77
N ARG A 190 17.16 21.24 -11.78
CA ARG A 190 17.22 22.28 -12.80
C ARG A 190 18.20 23.40 -12.46
N VAL A 191 18.25 23.85 -11.19
CA VAL A 191 19.08 25.00 -10.81
C VAL A 191 20.50 24.56 -10.47
N LEU A 192 20.66 23.51 -9.64
CA LEU A 192 21.96 23.03 -9.17
C LEU A 192 22.58 21.93 -10.05
N GLY A 193 21.85 21.36 -10.99
CA GLY A 193 22.36 20.34 -11.91
C GLY A 193 22.83 19.02 -11.25
N MET A 194 22.31 18.68 -10.05
CA MET A 194 22.76 17.54 -9.25
C MET A 194 22.34 16.18 -9.83
N GLY A 195 21.62 16.14 -10.93
CA GLY A 195 21.24 14.92 -11.62
C GLY A 195 20.43 13.94 -10.74
N VAL A 196 20.73 12.66 -10.88
CA VAL A 196 20.04 11.56 -10.14
C VAL A 196 20.19 11.66 -8.63
N PHE A 197 21.36 12.12 -8.16
CA PHE A 197 21.60 12.38 -6.74
C PHE A 197 20.65 13.44 -6.19
N GLY A 198 20.43 14.53 -6.96
CA GLY A 198 19.51 15.61 -6.59
C GLY A 198 18.06 15.12 -6.46
N ALA A 199 17.60 14.27 -7.39
CA ALA A 199 16.27 13.67 -7.32
C ALA A 199 16.09 12.79 -6.07
N ALA A 200 17.08 11.93 -5.78
CA ALA A 200 17.07 11.09 -4.59
C ALA A 200 17.10 11.93 -3.30
N LEU A 201 17.93 12.94 -3.24
CA LEU A 201 18.07 13.84 -2.09
C LEU A 201 16.79 14.65 -1.85
N ALA A 202 16.11 15.13 -2.90
CA ALA A 202 14.81 15.80 -2.79
C ALA A 202 13.77 14.90 -2.11
N THR A 203 13.75 13.62 -2.47
CA THR A 203 12.86 12.64 -1.86
C THR A 203 13.20 12.42 -0.38
N VAL A 204 14.48 12.24 -0.03
CA VAL A 204 14.91 12.10 1.38
C VAL A 204 14.48 13.31 2.21
N ILE A 205 14.81 14.53 1.76
CA ILE A 205 14.51 15.75 2.51
C ILE A 205 13.00 15.93 2.67
N SER A 206 12.20 15.60 1.66
CA SER A 206 10.73 15.68 1.74
C SER A 206 10.16 14.75 2.83
N GLN A 207 10.79 13.59 3.09
CA GLN A 207 10.42 12.71 4.21
C GLN A 207 10.90 13.28 5.55
N VAL A 208 12.14 13.77 5.62
CA VAL A 208 12.70 14.40 6.84
C VAL A 208 11.84 15.55 7.34
N VAL A 209 11.40 16.43 6.46
CA VAL A 209 10.58 17.62 6.82
C VAL A 209 9.27 17.23 7.51
N LYS A 210 8.70 16.06 7.22
CA LYS A 210 7.46 15.59 7.87
C LYS A 210 7.67 15.15 9.32
N VAL A 211 8.86 14.63 9.66
CA VAL A 211 9.12 13.98 10.96
C VAL A 211 8.94 14.92 12.16
N PRO A 212 9.44 16.15 12.17
CA PRO A 212 9.19 17.08 13.27
C PRO A 212 7.71 17.29 13.57
N PHE A 213 6.89 17.37 12.52
CA PHE A 213 5.43 17.49 12.67
C PHE A 213 4.82 16.21 13.25
N CYS A 214 5.28 15.03 12.81
CA CYS A 214 4.84 13.76 13.38
C CYS A 214 5.16 13.68 14.88
N ILE A 215 6.38 14.03 15.28
CA ILE A 215 6.82 14.06 16.67
C ILE A 215 5.98 15.06 17.47
N TYR A 216 5.81 16.28 16.96
CA TYR A 216 4.99 17.29 17.63
C TYR A 216 3.56 16.80 17.85
N LEU A 217 2.93 16.23 16.84
CA LEU A 217 1.54 15.78 16.87
C LEU A 217 1.33 14.51 17.73
N LEU A 218 2.36 13.68 17.93
CA LEU A 218 2.28 12.49 18.78
C LEU A 218 2.59 12.79 20.25
N PHE A 219 3.60 13.64 20.52
CA PHE A 219 4.17 13.80 21.86
C PHE A 219 3.83 15.14 22.52
N PHE A 220 3.55 16.19 21.78
CA PHE A 220 3.37 17.54 22.33
C PHE A 220 1.96 18.09 22.18
N GLN A 221 1.21 17.65 21.17
CA GLN A 221 -0.18 18.10 20.99
C GLN A 221 -1.04 17.73 22.19
N LYS A 222 -1.76 18.72 22.75
CA LYS A 222 -2.73 18.49 23.81
C LYS A 222 -3.90 17.65 23.26
N SER A 223 -3.90 16.35 23.52
CA SER A 223 -4.99 15.43 23.17
C SER A 223 -5.10 14.34 24.23
N GLU A 224 -6.28 13.74 24.39
CA GLU A 224 -6.48 12.60 25.29
C GLU A 224 -5.60 11.39 24.92
N PHE A 225 -5.13 11.31 23.69
CA PHE A 225 -4.25 10.25 23.20
C PHE A 225 -2.84 10.79 22.90
N LYS A 226 -2.25 11.48 23.88
CA LYS A 226 -0.87 11.94 23.81
C LYS A 226 0.06 10.75 24.14
N LEU A 227 1.10 10.53 23.32
CA LEU A 227 2.18 9.60 23.66
C LEU A 227 3.14 10.26 24.65
N THR A 228 3.66 9.48 25.58
CA THR A 228 4.72 9.88 26.51
C THR A 228 5.96 9.03 26.21
N TRP A 229 7.14 9.56 26.54
CA TRP A 229 8.41 8.90 26.23
C TRP A 229 8.57 7.53 26.90
N ASP A 230 7.90 7.30 28.04
CA ASP A 230 7.85 6.02 28.74
C ASP A 230 7.16 4.91 27.93
N LYS A 231 6.26 5.27 26.97
CA LYS A 231 5.57 4.33 26.09
C LYS A 231 6.41 3.84 24.91
N LEU A 232 7.57 4.45 24.70
CA LEU A 232 8.53 3.99 23.69
C LEU A 232 9.30 2.72 24.12
N LYS A 233 9.11 2.27 25.36
CA LYS A 233 9.73 1.04 25.86
C LYS A 233 9.31 -0.16 25.01
N ILE A 234 10.33 -0.91 24.60
CA ILE A 234 10.17 -2.11 23.82
C ILE A 234 9.88 -3.27 24.77
N ASP A 235 8.77 -3.93 24.52
CA ASP A 235 8.38 -5.16 25.21
C ASP A 235 8.34 -6.30 24.20
N LEU A 236 9.02 -7.39 24.50
CA LEU A 236 9.17 -8.51 23.58
C LEU A 236 7.83 -9.17 23.23
N SER A 237 6.89 -9.23 24.17
CA SER A 237 5.56 -9.81 23.95
C SER A 237 4.73 -8.96 22.97
N GLY A 238 4.77 -7.63 23.13
CA GLY A 238 4.07 -6.69 22.26
C GLY A 238 4.69 -6.64 20.86
N ILE A 239 6.03 -6.68 20.75
CA ILE A 239 6.69 -6.81 19.43
C ILE A 239 6.28 -8.10 18.74
N TRP A 240 6.22 -9.21 19.46
CA TRP A 240 5.80 -10.48 18.88
C TRP A 240 4.37 -10.42 18.32
N GLN A 241 3.46 -9.73 19.01
CA GLN A 241 2.09 -9.54 18.51
C GLN A 241 2.05 -8.64 17.26
N LEU A 242 2.81 -7.52 17.24
CA LEU A 242 2.98 -6.68 16.07
C LEU A 242 3.53 -7.49 14.89
N THR A 243 4.55 -8.28 15.12
CA THR A 243 5.24 -9.09 14.12
C THR A 243 4.34 -10.18 13.54
N LYS A 244 3.52 -10.85 14.37
CA LYS A 244 2.53 -11.84 13.92
C LYS A 244 1.54 -11.29 12.90
N VAL A 245 1.18 -10.02 13.00
CA VAL A 245 0.26 -9.36 12.07
C VAL A 245 1.04 -8.74 10.90
N ALA A 246 2.23 -8.17 11.18
CA ALA A 246 3.03 -7.47 10.18
C ALA A 246 3.67 -8.42 9.17
N ILE A 247 4.25 -9.56 9.58
CA ILE A 247 4.96 -10.48 8.68
C ILE A 247 4.05 -11.04 7.57
N PRO A 248 2.86 -11.59 7.85
CA PRO A 248 2.01 -12.09 6.77
C PRO A 248 1.58 -10.99 5.81
N SER A 249 1.36 -9.75 6.31
CA SER A 249 1.01 -8.60 5.46
C SER A 249 2.19 -8.15 4.61
N ALA A 250 3.39 -8.06 5.18
CA ALA A 250 4.61 -7.75 4.45
C ALA A 250 4.91 -8.80 3.38
N ALA A 251 4.80 -10.08 3.75
CA ALA A 251 4.97 -11.20 2.83
C ALA A 251 3.94 -11.15 1.70
N SER A 252 2.66 -10.86 2.00
CA SER A 252 1.61 -10.67 0.99
C SER A 252 2.01 -9.65 -0.08
N GLN A 253 2.53 -8.52 0.36
CA GLN A 253 2.97 -7.44 -0.54
C GLN A 253 4.24 -7.81 -1.31
N ALA A 254 5.23 -8.38 -0.63
CA ALA A 254 6.49 -8.81 -1.26
C ALA A 254 6.24 -9.91 -2.32
N PHE A 255 5.48 -10.96 -1.97
CA PHE A 255 5.12 -12.03 -2.91
C PHE A 255 4.30 -11.51 -4.09
N SER A 256 3.43 -10.53 -3.88
CA SER A 256 2.71 -9.87 -4.97
C SER A 256 3.66 -9.12 -5.89
N SER A 257 4.61 -8.36 -5.34
CA SER A 257 5.60 -7.62 -6.15
C SER A 257 6.49 -8.55 -6.96
N PHE A 258 7.03 -9.61 -6.33
CA PHE A 258 7.78 -10.64 -7.05
C PHE A 258 6.95 -11.32 -8.13
N GLY A 259 5.72 -11.70 -7.83
CA GLY A 259 4.86 -12.35 -8.79
C GLY A 259 4.52 -11.46 -10.00
N PHE A 260 4.39 -10.14 -9.79
CA PHE A 260 4.22 -9.19 -10.90
C PHE A 260 5.50 -9.08 -11.75
N LEU A 261 6.69 -9.16 -11.17
CA LEU A 261 7.95 -9.21 -11.93
C LEU A 261 8.01 -10.47 -12.80
N PHE A 262 7.70 -11.65 -12.24
CA PHE A 262 7.63 -12.88 -13.01
C PHE A 262 6.57 -12.80 -14.10
N LEU A 263 5.38 -12.29 -13.80
CA LEU A 263 4.33 -12.08 -14.79
C LEU A 263 4.81 -11.21 -15.96
N GLN A 264 5.58 -10.16 -15.66
CA GLN A 264 6.13 -9.26 -16.68
C GLN A 264 7.08 -9.98 -17.63
N VAL A 265 7.89 -10.93 -17.12
CA VAL A 265 8.78 -11.78 -17.96
C VAL A 265 7.95 -12.63 -18.92
N PHE A 266 6.87 -13.27 -18.44
CA PHE A 266 5.97 -14.06 -19.31
C PHE A 266 5.28 -13.19 -20.36
N ILE A 267 4.88 -11.96 -20.00
CA ILE A 267 4.23 -11.04 -20.94
C ILE A 267 5.22 -10.57 -22.00
N LEU A 268 6.47 -10.29 -21.61
CA LEU A 268 7.52 -9.86 -22.55
C LEU A 268 7.86 -10.93 -23.59
N ALA A 269 7.72 -12.22 -23.25
CA ALA A 269 7.89 -13.32 -24.18
C ALA A 269 6.91 -13.27 -25.39
N TYR A 270 5.76 -12.57 -25.25
CA TYR A 270 4.82 -12.31 -26.34
C TYR A 270 5.14 -11.05 -27.16
N GLY A 271 6.23 -10.36 -26.82
CA GLY A 271 6.74 -9.18 -27.51
C GLY A 271 6.59 -7.88 -26.75
N GLU A 272 7.43 -6.92 -27.10
CA GLU A 272 7.51 -5.61 -26.43
C GLU A 272 6.20 -4.82 -26.49
N ARG A 273 5.47 -4.90 -27.60
CA ARG A 273 4.18 -4.21 -27.78
C ARG A 273 3.09 -4.75 -26.85
N VAL A 274 3.08 -6.06 -26.61
CA VAL A 274 2.15 -6.68 -25.63
C VAL A 274 2.49 -6.22 -24.21
N SER A 275 3.78 -6.18 -23.88
CA SER A 275 4.26 -5.68 -22.59
C SER A 275 3.93 -4.20 -22.40
N ALA A 276 4.11 -3.37 -23.42
CA ALA A 276 3.74 -1.96 -23.39
C ALA A 276 2.22 -1.77 -23.20
N ALA A 277 1.40 -2.47 -23.98
CA ALA A 277 -0.06 -2.43 -23.88
C ALA A 277 -0.55 -2.86 -22.48
N PHE A 278 0.03 -3.92 -21.92
CA PHE A 278 -0.24 -4.37 -20.55
C PHE A 278 0.09 -3.30 -19.50
N SER A 279 1.25 -2.66 -19.64
CA SER A 279 1.67 -1.59 -18.72
C SER A 279 0.75 -0.38 -18.78
N LEU A 280 0.32 0.02 -19.97
CA LEU A 280 -0.61 1.12 -20.18
C LEU A 280 -2.00 0.82 -19.59
N GLY A 281 -2.54 -0.37 -19.85
CA GLY A 281 -3.82 -0.79 -19.28
C GLY A 281 -3.79 -0.88 -17.75
N ASN A 282 -2.66 -1.32 -17.16
CA ASN A 282 -2.50 -1.33 -15.71
C ASN A 282 -2.45 0.09 -15.11
N LYS A 283 -1.88 1.09 -15.80
CA LYS A 283 -1.93 2.49 -15.34
C LYS A 283 -3.38 2.97 -15.21
N VAL A 284 -4.20 2.70 -16.22
CA VAL A 284 -5.64 3.04 -16.19
C VAL A 284 -6.36 2.24 -15.08
N SER A 285 -6.07 0.94 -14.94
CA SER A 285 -6.62 0.10 -13.87
C SER A 285 -6.32 0.66 -12.48
N ASN A 286 -5.08 1.06 -12.23
CA ASN A 286 -4.65 1.61 -10.94
C ASN A 286 -5.39 2.92 -10.61
N LEU A 287 -5.59 3.81 -11.57
CA LEU A 287 -6.37 5.04 -11.38
C LEU A 287 -7.81 4.72 -10.94
N LEU A 288 -8.45 3.73 -11.59
CA LEU A 288 -9.80 3.29 -11.23
C LEU A 288 -9.88 2.64 -9.85
N LEU A 289 -8.81 1.97 -9.42
CA LEU A 289 -8.76 1.31 -8.10
C LEU A 289 -8.42 2.24 -6.95
N MET A 290 -7.86 3.42 -7.18
CA MET A 290 -7.47 4.35 -6.10
C MET A 290 -8.61 4.68 -5.13
N PRO A 291 -9.84 5.02 -5.57
CA PRO A 291 -10.95 5.25 -4.64
C PRO A 291 -11.29 4.00 -3.82
N VAL A 292 -11.24 2.82 -4.44
CA VAL A 292 -11.50 1.54 -3.77
C VAL A 292 -10.44 1.23 -2.71
N MET A 293 -9.17 1.52 -3.00
CA MET A 293 -8.08 1.38 -2.03
C MET A 293 -8.24 2.34 -0.85
N ALA A 294 -8.69 3.57 -1.10
CA ALA A 294 -8.99 4.53 -0.04
C ALA A 294 -10.14 4.05 0.86
N LEU A 295 -11.22 3.52 0.27
CA LEU A 295 -12.31 2.88 1.04
C LEU A 295 -11.80 1.69 1.85
N GLY A 296 -10.93 0.86 1.27
CA GLY A 296 -10.33 -0.29 1.94
C GLY A 296 -9.49 0.09 3.16
N SER A 297 -8.69 1.16 3.06
CA SER A 297 -7.88 1.64 4.20
C SER A 297 -8.76 2.08 5.38
N VAL A 298 -9.88 2.75 5.08
CA VAL A 298 -10.87 3.17 6.09
C VAL A 298 -11.60 1.94 6.67
N LEU A 299 -11.95 0.95 5.83
CA LEU A 299 -12.60 -0.28 6.29
C LEU A 299 -11.77 -1.00 7.36
N ALA A 300 -10.46 -1.08 7.21
CA ALA A 300 -9.61 -1.73 8.20
C ALA A 300 -9.77 -1.09 9.60
N THR A 301 -9.89 0.22 9.67
CA THR A 301 -10.15 0.93 10.93
C THR A 301 -11.54 0.66 11.49
N PHE A 302 -12.59 0.70 10.63
CA PHE A 302 -13.97 0.39 11.05
C PHE A 302 -14.10 -1.02 11.62
N VAL A 303 -13.52 -1.99 10.90
CA VAL A 303 -13.54 -3.39 11.33
C VAL A 303 -12.77 -3.57 12.64
N GLY A 304 -11.57 -3.00 12.75
CA GLY A 304 -10.76 -3.10 13.96
C GLY A 304 -11.47 -2.51 15.18
N GLN A 305 -11.99 -1.28 15.10
CA GLN A 305 -12.67 -0.64 16.23
C GLN A 305 -13.97 -1.37 16.62
N ASN A 306 -14.77 -1.82 15.64
CA ASN A 306 -16.03 -2.50 15.95
C ASN A 306 -15.81 -3.91 16.51
N ILE A 307 -14.79 -4.66 16.03
CA ILE A 307 -14.38 -5.94 16.64
C ILE A 307 -13.89 -5.70 18.08
N GLY A 308 -13.06 -4.67 18.29
CA GLY A 308 -12.59 -4.31 19.63
C GLY A 308 -13.72 -3.96 20.59
N ASN A 309 -14.75 -3.25 20.11
CA ASN A 309 -15.95 -2.90 20.87
C ASN A 309 -16.93 -4.08 21.04
N GLY A 310 -16.62 -5.29 20.54
CA GLY A 310 -17.51 -6.43 20.59
C GLY A 310 -18.70 -6.36 19.62
N ASN A 311 -18.81 -5.33 18.79
CA ASN A 311 -19.91 -5.14 17.84
C ASN A 311 -19.62 -5.80 16.49
N LYS A 312 -19.78 -7.12 16.45
CA LYS A 312 -19.60 -7.94 15.26
C LYS A 312 -20.51 -7.53 14.10
N GLU A 313 -21.76 -7.21 14.41
CA GLU A 313 -22.76 -6.87 13.40
C GLU A 313 -22.38 -5.62 12.64
N ARG A 314 -21.92 -4.60 13.36
CA ARG A 314 -21.47 -3.35 12.76
C ARG A 314 -20.15 -3.52 11.98
N ALA A 315 -19.24 -4.41 12.39
CA ALA A 315 -18.06 -4.75 11.62
C ALA A 315 -18.45 -5.39 10.26
N ILE A 316 -19.41 -6.31 10.26
CA ILE A 316 -19.95 -6.96 9.05
C ILE A 316 -20.68 -5.94 8.17
N GLU A 317 -21.47 -5.05 8.76
CA GLU A 317 -22.19 -3.99 8.05
C GLU A 317 -21.19 -3.03 7.38
N SER A 318 -20.15 -2.62 8.10
CA SER A 318 -19.06 -1.80 7.55
C SER A 318 -18.40 -2.45 6.33
N TYR A 319 -18.15 -3.76 6.39
CA TYR A 319 -17.62 -4.51 5.24
C TYR A 319 -18.61 -4.48 4.06
N ARG A 320 -19.91 -4.72 4.31
CA ARG A 320 -20.94 -4.70 3.25
C ARG A 320 -21.04 -3.33 2.58
N VAL A 321 -21.00 -2.24 3.36
CA VAL A 321 -21.01 -0.87 2.85
C VAL A 321 -19.78 -0.59 1.99
N CYS A 322 -18.58 -0.91 2.48
CA CYS A 322 -17.33 -0.73 1.73
C CYS A 322 -17.33 -1.52 0.42
N ARG A 323 -17.73 -2.79 0.46
CA ARG A 323 -17.84 -3.65 -0.73
C ARG A 323 -18.81 -3.05 -1.75
N ASN A 324 -20.00 -2.64 -1.30
CA ASN A 324 -21.03 -2.10 -2.19
C ASN A 324 -20.58 -0.76 -2.82
N LEU A 325 -19.98 0.14 -2.03
CA LEU A 325 -19.37 1.38 -2.55
C LEU A 325 -18.26 1.07 -3.55
N GLY A 326 -17.36 0.14 -3.22
CA GLY A 326 -16.29 -0.28 -4.10
C GLY A 326 -16.79 -0.86 -5.42
N LEU A 327 -17.84 -1.69 -5.38
CA LEU A 327 -18.51 -2.24 -6.57
C LEU A 327 -19.16 -1.13 -7.40
N ILE A 328 -19.91 -0.23 -6.78
CA ILE A 328 -20.57 0.89 -7.49
C ILE A 328 -19.51 1.77 -8.18
N ILE A 329 -18.46 2.17 -7.46
CA ILE A 329 -17.39 3.01 -8.00
C ILE A 329 -16.66 2.30 -9.15
N SER A 330 -16.35 1.02 -8.99
CA SER A 330 -15.63 0.27 -10.02
C SER A 330 -16.48 0.03 -11.27
N VAL A 331 -17.77 -0.27 -11.13
CA VAL A 331 -18.70 -0.44 -12.26
C VAL A 331 -18.90 0.89 -12.98
N ILE A 332 -19.23 1.96 -12.24
CA ILE A 332 -19.43 3.30 -12.84
C ILE A 332 -18.14 3.78 -13.52
N GLY A 333 -17.00 3.65 -12.86
CA GLY A 333 -15.70 4.03 -13.43
C GLY A 333 -15.37 3.24 -14.70
N SER A 334 -15.64 1.93 -14.73
CA SER A 334 -15.46 1.10 -15.93
C SER A 334 -16.39 1.50 -17.07
N LEU A 335 -17.66 1.74 -16.76
CA LEU A 335 -18.64 2.18 -17.78
C LEU A 335 -18.32 3.57 -18.34
N LEU A 336 -17.82 4.48 -17.50
CA LEU A 336 -17.41 5.82 -17.95
C LEU A 336 -16.17 5.76 -18.84
N ILE A 337 -15.16 4.93 -18.51
CA ILE A 337 -13.93 4.84 -19.30
C ILE A 337 -14.13 4.02 -20.57
N PHE A 338 -15.05 3.06 -20.58
CA PHE A 338 -15.25 2.15 -21.71
C PHE A 338 -15.42 2.86 -23.08
N PRO A 339 -16.28 3.89 -23.25
CA PRO A 339 -16.39 4.62 -24.51
C PRO A 339 -15.13 5.46 -24.83
N PHE A 340 -14.39 5.91 -23.83
CA PHE A 340 -13.20 6.76 -24.01
C PHE A 340 -11.88 5.99 -23.95
N ARG A 341 -11.91 4.64 -23.95
CA ARG A 341 -10.71 3.79 -23.76
C ARG A 341 -9.63 4.03 -24.85
N GLU A 342 -10.04 4.30 -26.08
CA GLU A 342 -9.12 4.64 -27.15
C GLU A 342 -8.43 5.98 -26.88
N GLY A 343 -9.19 7.01 -26.56
CA GLY A 343 -8.64 8.32 -26.18
C GLY A 343 -7.73 8.24 -24.95
N ALA A 344 -8.11 7.45 -23.93
CA ALA A 344 -7.29 7.26 -22.74
C ALA A 344 -5.94 6.58 -23.04
N LEU A 345 -5.91 5.62 -23.96
CA LEU A 345 -4.68 4.95 -24.37
C LEU A 345 -3.85 5.79 -25.36
N SER A 346 -4.50 6.50 -26.29
CA SER A 346 -3.82 7.36 -27.27
C SER A 346 -3.08 8.56 -26.63
N LEU A 347 -3.51 8.99 -25.44
CA LEU A 347 -2.75 9.96 -24.64
C LEU A 347 -1.43 9.40 -24.13
N LEU A 348 -1.29 8.07 -24.07
CA LEU A 348 -0.14 7.39 -23.48
C LEU A 348 0.78 6.72 -24.51
N THR A 349 0.31 6.48 -25.74
CA THR A 349 1.09 5.87 -26.82
C THR A 349 0.66 6.37 -28.19
N ASN A 350 1.65 6.55 -29.09
CA ASN A 350 1.44 6.89 -30.49
C ASN A 350 1.60 5.66 -31.41
N ASP A 351 2.02 4.48 -30.89
CA ASP A 351 2.17 3.27 -31.69
C ASP A 351 0.80 2.59 -31.91
N SER A 352 0.35 2.57 -33.16
CA SER A 352 -0.97 2.04 -33.54
C SER A 352 -1.15 0.56 -33.20
N GLN A 353 -0.08 -0.25 -33.25
CA GLN A 353 -0.15 -1.67 -32.91
C GLN A 353 -0.24 -1.88 -31.40
N THR A 354 0.51 -1.14 -30.58
CA THR A 354 0.39 -1.13 -29.12
C THR A 354 -1.00 -0.64 -28.70
N LEU A 355 -1.55 0.37 -29.39
CA LEU A 355 -2.90 0.87 -29.15
C LEU A 355 -3.96 -0.23 -29.41
N ALA A 356 -3.87 -0.94 -30.54
CA ALA A 356 -4.80 -2.03 -30.87
C ALA A 356 -4.79 -3.15 -29.81
N ILE A 357 -3.60 -3.59 -29.38
CA ILE A 357 -3.46 -4.60 -28.32
C ILE A 357 -3.98 -4.04 -26.97
N GLY A 358 -3.68 -2.77 -26.69
CA GLY A 358 -4.16 -2.08 -25.49
C GLY A 358 -5.67 -1.97 -25.42
N MET A 359 -6.34 -1.73 -26.55
CA MET A 359 -7.80 -1.70 -26.66
C MET A 359 -8.42 -3.05 -26.32
N GLU A 360 -7.85 -4.15 -26.82
CA GLU A 360 -8.24 -5.52 -26.49
C GLU A 360 -8.08 -5.80 -24.98
N TYR A 361 -6.92 -5.44 -24.43
CA TYR A 361 -6.62 -5.61 -23.01
C TYR A 361 -7.53 -4.76 -22.10
N MET A 362 -7.86 -3.53 -22.51
CA MET A 362 -8.73 -2.63 -21.73
C MET A 362 -10.13 -3.21 -21.49
N ILE A 363 -10.67 -3.98 -22.43
CA ILE A 363 -11.96 -4.67 -22.23
C ILE A 363 -11.86 -5.62 -21.05
N CYS A 364 -10.79 -6.42 -21.00
CA CYS A 364 -10.53 -7.32 -19.89
C CYS A 364 -10.33 -6.55 -18.57
N VAL A 365 -9.50 -5.52 -18.57
CA VAL A 365 -9.23 -4.69 -17.39
C VAL A 365 -10.50 -4.11 -16.80
N LEU A 366 -11.33 -3.47 -17.62
CA LEU A 366 -12.57 -2.82 -17.18
C LEU A 366 -13.61 -3.84 -16.67
N ALA A 367 -13.71 -5.00 -17.30
CA ALA A 367 -14.57 -6.09 -16.83
C ALA A 367 -14.11 -6.66 -15.47
N LEU A 368 -12.82 -6.63 -15.18
CA LEU A 368 -12.24 -7.16 -13.94
C LEU A 368 -12.28 -6.19 -12.75
N GLN A 369 -12.52 -4.89 -12.98
CA GLN A 369 -12.52 -3.88 -11.90
C GLN A 369 -13.46 -4.22 -10.73
N PRO A 370 -14.71 -4.69 -10.93
CA PRO A 370 -15.58 -5.08 -9.82
C PRO A 370 -15.01 -6.25 -9.00
N MET A 371 -14.37 -7.23 -9.64
CA MET A 371 -13.73 -8.36 -8.95
C MET A 371 -12.52 -7.89 -8.13
N MET A 372 -11.75 -6.93 -8.66
CA MET A 372 -10.64 -6.30 -7.93
C MET A 372 -11.13 -5.49 -6.74
N ALA A 373 -12.27 -4.80 -6.86
CA ALA A 373 -12.89 -4.10 -5.74
C ALA A 373 -13.33 -5.06 -4.64
N MET A 374 -13.91 -6.21 -4.99
CA MET A 374 -14.23 -7.26 -4.02
C MET A 374 -12.97 -7.83 -3.35
N PHE A 375 -11.94 -8.15 -4.13
CA PHE A 375 -10.67 -8.64 -3.61
C PHE A 375 -10.07 -7.66 -2.60
N GLN A 376 -10.02 -6.36 -2.94
CA GLN A 376 -9.50 -5.32 -2.05
C GLN A 376 -10.34 -5.18 -0.76
N SER A 377 -11.67 -5.32 -0.86
CA SER A 377 -12.55 -5.28 0.30
C SER A 377 -12.31 -6.46 1.25
N TYR A 378 -12.04 -7.68 0.73
CA TYR A 378 -11.65 -8.83 1.55
C TYR A 378 -10.31 -8.61 2.23
N LEU A 379 -9.29 -8.14 1.49
CA LEU A 379 -7.98 -7.86 2.08
C LEU A 379 -8.10 -6.86 3.24
N SER A 380 -8.86 -5.79 3.03
CA SER A 380 -9.05 -4.75 4.05
C SER A 380 -9.81 -5.25 5.27
N LEU A 381 -10.82 -6.12 5.08
CA LEU A 381 -11.54 -6.78 6.16
C LEU A 381 -10.59 -7.64 7.01
N PHE A 382 -9.82 -8.53 6.36
CA PHE A 382 -8.92 -9.44 7.07
C PHE A 382 -7.79 -8.69 7.75
N ASN A 383 -7.26 -7.65 7.12
CA ASN A 383 -6.24 -6.79 7.70
C ASN A 383 -6.77 -6.04 8.94
N GLY A 384 -7.95 -5.44 8.87
CA GLY A 384 -8.57 -4.75 10.01
C GLY A 384 -8.92 -5.68 11.17
N ALA A 385 -9.31 -6.93 10.87
CA ALA A 385 -9.53 -7.97 11.87
C ALA A 385 -8.25 -8.55 12.47
N GLY A 386 -7.05 -8.16 11.96
CA GLY A 386 -5.77 -8.75 12.36
C GLY A 386 -5.54 -10.18 11.87
N LYS A 387 -6.36 -10.64 10.91
CA LYS A 387 -6.28 -11.99 10.30
C LYS A 387 -5.49 -11.96 9.00
N THR A 388 -4.32 -11.34 9.03
CA THR A 388 -3.47 -11.05 7.86
C THR A 388 -2.96 -12.29 7.13
N GLY A 389 -3.00 -13.46 7.77
CA GLY A 389 -2.72 -14.75 7.12
C GLY A 389 -3.69 -15.05 5.96
N TYR A 390 -4.97 -14.69 6.09
CA TYR A 390 -5.93 -14.84 4.97
C TYR A 390 -5.58 -13.91 3.80
N SER A 391 -5.14 -12.67 4.10
CA SER A 391 -4.68 -11.73 3.07
C SER A 391 -3.46 -12.26 2.33
N PHE A 392 -2.49 -12.84 3.07
CA PHE A 392 -1.30 -13.47 2.49
C PHE A 392 -1.66 -14.63 1.56
N VAL A 393 -2.49 -15.56 2.02
CA VAL A 393 -2.92 -16.70 1.21
C VAL A 393 -3.66 -16.23 -0.04
N MET A 394 -4.61 -15.29 0.08
CA MET A 394 -5.34 -14.76 -1.08
C MET A 394 -4.42 -14.12 -2.10
N SER A 395 -3.49 -13.26 -1.69
CA SER A 395 -2.58 -12.57 -2.60
C SER A 395 -1.63 -13.54 -3.29
N THR A 396 -1.09 -14.51 -2.54
CA THR A 396 -0.16 -15.51 -3.07
C THR A 396 -0.87 -16.47 -4.02
N VAL A 397 -2.00 -17.05 -3.61
CA VAL A 397 -2.76 -17.99 -4.46
C VAL A 397 -3.23 -17.33 -5.75
N ARG A 398 -3.70 -16.07 -5.69
CA ARG A 398 -4.16 -15.35 -6.88
C ARG A 398 -3.09 -15.30 -7.98
N LEU A 399 -1.86 -15.00 -7.61
CA LEU A 399 -0.79 -14.74 -8.58
C LEU A 399 0.04 -16.00 -8.84
N TRP A 400 0.55 -16.63 -7.79
CA TRP A 400 1.45 -17.79 -7.87
C TRP A 400 0.72 -19.11 -8.07
N GLY A 401 -0.45 -19.27 -7.42
CA GLY A 401 -1.22 -20.53 -7.49
C GLY A 401 -2.18 -20.62 -8.67
N LEU A 402 -2.65 -19.49 -9.19
CA LEU A 402 -3.66 -19.48 -10.24
C LEU A 402 -3.16 -18.86 -11.54
N ARG A 403 -2.68 -17.59 -11.49
CA ARG A 403 -2.37 -16.83 -12.70
C ARG A 403 -1.15 -17.36 -13.44
N LEU A 404 -0.01 -17.48 -12.75
CA LEU A 404 1.23 -17.95 -13.37
C LEU A 404 1.11 -19.40 -13.89
N PRO A 405 0.60 -20.38 -13.12
CA PRO A 405 0.42 -21.72 -13.63
C PRO A 405 -0.56 -21.80 -14.82
N PHE A 406 -1.65 -21.01 -14.79
CA PHE A 406 -2.58 -20.97 -15.93
C PHE A 406 -1.89 -20.46 -17.21
N ILE A 407 -1.08 -19.40 -17.13
CA ILE A 407 -0.32 -18.90 -18.27
C ILE A 407 0.64 -19.98 -18.79
N MET A 408 1.38 -20.65 -17.88
CA MET A 408 2.33 -21.70 -18.25
C MET A 408 1.63 -22.89 -18.94
N ILE A 409 0.49 -23.31 -18.42
CA ILE A 409 -0.33 -24.39 -19.02
C ILE A 409 -0.82 -23.95 -20.41
N CYS A 410 -1.36 -22.74 -20.54
CA CYS A 410 -1.83 -22.26 -21.84
C CYS A 410 -0.67 -22.12 -22.85
N GLN A 411 0.51 -21.69 -22.44
CA GLN A 411 1.69 -21.60 -23.32
C GLN A 411 2.15 -22.97 -23.83
N HIS A 412 1.99 -24.01 -23.02
CA HIS A 412 2.49 -25.36 -23.37
C HIS A 412 1.44 -26.20 -24.12
N PHE A 413 0.16 -26.04 -23.81
CA PHE A 413 -0.92 -26.92 -24.31
C PHE A 413 -1.89 -26.24 -25.28
N THR A 414 -1.77 -24.92 -25.53
CA THR A 414 -2.72 -24.20 -26.39
C THR A 414 -2.05 -23.14 -27.24
N ASP A 415 -2.66 -22.82 -28.37
CA ASP A 415 -2.21 -21.76 -29.29
C ASP A 415 -2.93 -20.42 -29.02
N PHE A 416 -3.36 -20.16 -27.78
CA PHE A 416 -4.11 -18.93 -27.45
C PHE A 416 -3.26 -17.65 -27.55
N GLY A 417 -1.93 -17.78 -27.69
CA GLY A 417 -1.05 -16.63 -27.80
C GLY A 417 -1.21 -15.66 -26.61
N ARG A 418 -1.14 -14.35 -26.87
CA ARG A 418 -1.27 -13.31 -25.84
C ARG A 418 -2.61 -13.32 -25.08
N VAL A 419 -3.68 -13.83 -25.69
CA VAL A 419 -5.02 -13.87 -25.09
C VAL A 419 -5.05 -14.78 -23.85
N ALA A 420 -4.14 -15.76 -23.76
CA ALA A 420 -3.97 -16.59 -22.57
C ALA A 420 -3.71 -15.76 -21.29
N ILE A 421 -3.00 -14.63 -21.41
CA ILE A 421 -2.73 -13.72 -20.28
C ILE A 421 -4.02 -13.11 -19.77
N TRP A 422 -4.89 -12.66 -20.70
CA TRP A 422 -6.17 -12.05 -20.36
C TRP A 422 -7.10 -13.04 -19.67
N TRP A 423 -7.19 -14.26 -20.19
CA TRP A 423 -7.96 -15.34 -19.55
C TRP A 423 -7.41 -15.74 -18.18
N ALA A 424 -6.09 -15.79 -18.03
CA ALA A 424 -5.46 -16.07 -16.73
C ALA A 424 -5.83 -15.01 -15.68
N MET A 425 -5.94 -13.74 -16.10
CA MET A 425 -6.37 -12.66 -15.21
C MET A 425 -7.84 -12.81 -14.82
N ILE A 426 -8.72 -13.12 -15.76
CA ILE A 426 -10.16 -13.36 -15.50
C ILE A 426 -10.31 -14.54 -14.55
N PHE A 427 -9.71 -15.68 -14.88
CA PHE A 427 -9.77 -16.89 -14.08
C PHE A 427 -9.26 -16.68 -12.64
N SER A 428 -8.06 -16.12 -12.49
CA SER A 428 -7.47 -15.90 -11.16
C SER A 428 -8.28 -14.93 -10.29
N ASN A 429 -8.84 -13.85 -10.88
CA ASN A 429 -9.67 -12.91 -10.14
C ASN A 429 -11.04 -13.49 -9.78
N LEU A 430 -11.62 -14.30 -10.65
CA LEU A 430 -12.89 -14.98 -10.36
C LEU A 430 -12.72 -15.97 -9.20
N VAL A 431 -11.74 -16.89 -9.31
CA VAL A 431 -11.50 -17.92 -8.29
C VAL A 431 -11.17 -17.30 -6.92
N ILE A 432 -10.35 -16.23 -6.90
CA ILE A 432 -9.96 -15.61 -5.63
C ILE A 432 -11.13 -14.92 -4.92
N VAL A 433 -12.13 -14.43 -5.63
CA VAL A 433 -13.37 -13.90 -5.03
C VAL A 433 -14.12 -14.99 -4.29
N PHE A 434 -14.21 -16.22 -4.85
CA PHE A 434 -14.83 -17.37 -4.17
C PHE A 434 -14.02 -17.82 -2.94
N ILE A 435 -12.70 -17.83 -3.04
CA ILE A 435 -11.81 -18.14 -1.89
C ILE A 435 -12.00 -17.07 -0.80
N GLY A 436 -12.09 -15.79 -1.16
CA GLY A 436 -12.36 -14.69 -0.22
C GLY A 436 -13.71 -14.85 0.47
N MET A 437 -14.74 -15.26 -0.26
CA MET A 437 -16.07 -15.55 0.30
C MET A 437 -16.01 -16.73 1.28
N TRP A 438 -15.26 -17.78 0.97
CA TRP A 438 -15.07 -18.92 1.84
C TRP A 438 -14.33 -18.55 3.13
N PHE A 439 -13.24 -17.77 3.05
CA PHE A 439 -12.55 -17.25 4.22
C PHE A 439 -13.43 -16.33 5.06
N TYR A 440 -14.22 -15.47 4.43
CA TYR A 440 -15.19 -14.60 5.11
C TYR A 440 -16.20 -15.40 5.94
N LYS A 441 -16.73 -16.50 5.39
CA LYS A 441 -17.69 -17.38 6.10
C LYS A 441 -17.02 -18.12 7.27
N LYS A 442 -15.73 -18.45 7.16
CA LYS A 442 -14.96 -19.14 8.22
C LYS A 442 -14.37 -18.20 9.27
N MET A 443 -14.33 -16.89 8.98
CA MET A 443 -13.70 -15.93 9.87
C MET A 443 -14.48 -15.77 11.16
N ASP A 444 -13.78 -15.97 12.29
CA ASP A 444 -14.30 -15.65 13.61
C ASP A 444 -14.07 -14.16 13.92
N PHE A 445 -15.16 -13.40 14.04
CA PHE A 445 -15.17 -12.00 14.39
C PHE A 445 -15.06 -11.75 15.91
N SER A 446 -15.26 -12.78 16.74
CA SER A 446 -15.22 -12.65 18.19
C SER A 446 -13.80 -12.71 18.78
N ALA A 447 -12.86 -13.34 18.07
CA ALA A 447 -11.48 -13.52 18.51
C ALA A 447 -10.60 -12.32 18.14
N GLY A 448 -10.89 -11.14 18.72
CA GLY A 448 -10.07 -9.95 18.56
C GLY A 448 -8.77 -9.99 19.37
N ILE A 449 -7.78 -9.19 18.95
CA ILE A 449 -6.49 -9.04 19.67
C ILE A 449 -6.75 -8.44 21.06
N ALA A 450 -7.69 -7.50 21.18
CA ALA A 450 -8.07 -6.85 22.42
C ALA A 450 -8.60 -7.84 23.49
N SER A 451 -9.34 -8.88 23.08
CA SER A 451 -9.85 -9.89 24.01
C SER A 451 -8.77 -10.81 24.57
N ARG A 452 -7.70 -11.03 23.80
CA ARG A 452 -6.53 -11.81 24.28
C ARG A 452 -5.72 -11.03 25.29
N GLU A 453 -5.48 -9.75 25.03
CA GLU A 453 -4.73 -8.89 25.94
C GLU A 453 -5.47 -8.64 27.26
N GLN A 454 -6.81 -8.50 27.22
CA GLN A 454 -7.62 -8.45 28.45
C GLN A 454 -7.49 -9.72 29.28
N LYS A 455 -7.45 -10.89 28.66
CA LYS A 455 -7.21 -12.16 29.37
C LYS A 455 -5.81 -12.26 29.96
N GLU A 456 -4.79 -11.82 29.23
CA GLU A 456 -3.39 -11.80 29.75
C GLU A 456 -3.26 -10.87 30.95
N ILE A 457 -3.88 -9.67 30.91
CA ILE A 457 -3.88 -8.74 32.05
C ILE A 457 -4.60 -9.34 33.26
N GLN A 458 -5.77 -9.97 33.06
CA GLN A 458 -6.52 -10.62 34.14
C GLN A 458 -5.75 -11.79 34.78
N ILE A 459 -4.98 -12.55 33.98
CA ILE A 459 -4.14 -13.62 34.49
C ILE A 459 -2.98 -13.05 35.32
N VAL A 460 -2.34 -11.99 34.88
CA VAL A 460 -1.25 -11.34 35.64
C VAL A 460 -1.75 -10.71 36.93
N GLU A 461 -2.93 -10.07 36.91
CA GLU A 461 -3.56 -9.51 38.11
C GLU A 461 -4.05 -10.59 39.09
N ALA A 462 -4.39 -11.78 38.60
CA ALA A 462 -4.82 -12.90 39.43
C ALA A 462 -3.63 -13.67 40.08
N VAL A 463 -2.40 -13.49 39.58
CA VAL A 463 -1.17 -14.13 40.06
C VAL A 463 -0.33 -13.19 40.90
N SER A 464 -0.60 -11.87 40.87
CA SER A 464 0.03 -10.84 41.71
C SER A 464 -0.78 -10.61 42.98
#